data_7fbd1ad05f1f3e7ac4b921632ce45a47
#
_entry.id   7fbd1ad05f1f3e7ac4b921632ce45a47
#
_cell.length_a   1.000
_cell.length_b   1.000
_cell.length_c   1.000
_cell.angle_alpha   90.00
_cell.angle_beta   90.00
_cell.angle_gamma   90.00
#
_symmetry.space_group_name_H-M   'P 1'
#
loop_
_entity.id
_entity.type
_entity.pdbx_description
1 polymer ?
#
loop_
_entity_poly.entity_id
_entity_poly.type
_entity_poly.pdbx_seq_one_letter_code
_entity_poly.pdbx_strand_id
1 'polypeptide(L)'
;MANYFAHETAIVDDKVNIGEGTKIWHFSHILSYTSIGKNCSFGQNCVVGPKVNMGSGVKVQNNVSVYEGVEIENDVFLGPSMVFTNVINPRAFIQRKEEFKKTLLKKGCSIGANATVICGVTIGEYALIGSGAVINKDVKPYALMVGVPAKQIGWVGISGNTLTFVNSKAEDEFANYELNNESLKVERK
;
A
#
# COMPACT_ATOMS: atom_id res chain seq x y z
N MET A 1 -23.29 5.29 17.51
CA MET A 1 -22.63 3.96 17.51
C MET A 1 -21.56 3.99 16.42
N ALA A 2 -20.41 3.37 16.65
CA ALA A 2 -19.37 3.28 15.63
C ALA A 2 -19.91 2.49 14.42
N ASN A 3 -19.74 3.03 13.21
CA ASN A 3 -20.21 2.39 11.98
C ASN A 3 -19.17 1.40 11.41
N TYR A 4 -18.24 0.91 12.24
CA TYR A 4 -17.20 -0.06 11.87
C TYR A 4 -17.19 -1.23 12.85
N PHE A 5 -16.60 -2.33 12.45
CA PHE A 5 -16.38 -3.51 13.27
C PHE A 5 -14.93 -3.56 13.79
N ALA A 6 -14.75 -3.76 15.09
CA ALA A 6 -13.48 -4.14 15.70
C ALA A 6 -13.69 -5.39 16.55
N HIS A 7 -12.85 -6.41 16.31
CA HIS A 7 -12.86 -7.62 17.14
C HIS A 7 -12.51 -7.26 18.60
N GLU A 8 -13.05 -7.99 19.57
CA GLU A 8 -12.85 -7.72 21.01
C GLU A 8 -11.38 -7.68 21.46
N THR A 9 -10.50 -8.40 20.74
CA THR A 9 -9.05 -8.38 21.00
C THR A 9 -8.30 -7.28 20.25
N ALA A 10 -8.98 -6.51 19.40
CA ALA A 10 -8.38 -5.37 18.71
C ALA A 10 -8.37 -4.15 19.64
N ILE A 11 -7.31 -3.35 19.53
CA ILE A 11 -7.17 -2.10 20.30
C ILE A 11 -7.30 -0.94 19.33
N VAL A 12 -8.19 -0.02 19.64
CA VAL A 12 -8.34 1.26 18.92
C VAL A 12 -8.15 2.38 19.93
N ASP A 13 -7.08 3.14 19.76
CA ASP A 13 -6.74 4.25 20.66
C ASP A 13 -7.75 5.40 20.53
N ASP A 14 -7.70 6.35 21.47
CA ASP A 14 -8.44 7.61 21.39
C ASP A 14 -7.98 8.44 20.16
N LYS A 15 -8.90 9.30 19.66
CA LYS A 15 -8.66 10.22 18.53
C LYS A 15 -8.33 9.53 17.21
N VAL A 16 -8.81 8.30 17.02
CA VAL A 16 -8.79 7.58 15.74
C VAL A 16 -10.11 7.85 15.01
N ASN A 17 -10.03 8.14 13.71
CA ASN A 17 -11.19 8.26 12.84
C ASN A 17 -11.27 7.03 11.92
N ILE A 18 -12.41 6.32 11.96
CA ILE A 18 -12.61 5.11 11.15
C ILE A 18 -13.92 5.24 10.40
N GLY A 19 -13.83 5.10 9.07
CA GLY A 19 -14.98 5.15 8.17
C GLY A 19 -15.89 3.93 8.28
N GLU A 20 -17.13 4.12 7.88
CA GLU A 20 -18.18 3.12 7.85
C GLU A 20 -17.79 1.86 7.08
N GLY A 21 -18.21 0.68 7.56
CA GLY A 21 -17.99 -0.62 6.91
C GLY A 21 -16.57 -1.18 7.07
N THR A 22 -15.67 -0.45 7.71
CA THR A 22 -14.30 -0.93 8.01
C THR A 22 -14.32 -2.05 9.04
N LYS A 23 -13.44 -3.06 8.87
CA LYS A 23 -13.33 -4.23 9.75
C LYS A 23 -11.91 -4.40 10.25
N ILE A 24 -11.75 -4.52 11.57
CA ILE A 24 -10.47 -4.72 12.26
C ILE A 24 -10.52 -6.06 12.98
N TRP A 25 -9.65 -6.98 12.56
CA TRP A 25 -9.63 -8.33 13.10
C TRP A 25 -8.70 -8.47 14.30
N HIS A 26 -8.53 -9.71 14.77
CA HIS A 26 -7.89 -10.08 16.02
C HIS A 26 -6.50 -9.46 16.22
N PHE A 27 -6.22 -9.02 17.44
CA PHE A 27 -4.90 -8.57 17.90
C PHE A 27 -4.29 -7.41 17.10
N SER A 28 -5.12 -6.65 16.39
CA SER A 28 -4.65 -5.47 15.66
C SER A 28 -4.74 -4.23 16.54
N HIS A 29 -3.81 -3.28 16.35
CA HIS A 29 -3.74 -2.04 17.12
C HIS A 29 -3.73 -0.83 16.18
N ILE A 30 -4.74 0.03 16.31
CA ILE A 30 -4.83 1.31 15.58
C ILE A 30 -4.48 2.42 16.56
N LEU A 31 -3.35 3.08 16.32
CA LEU A 31 -2.82 4.10 17.21
C LEU A 31 -3.47 5.48 16.99
N SER A 32 -3.37 6.32 18.00
CA SER A 32 -3.96 7.67 18.06
C SER A 32 -3.64 8.54 16.84
N TYR A 33 -4.56 9.43 16.51
CA TYR A 33 -4.50 10.39 15.40
C TYR A 33 -4.45 9.76 13.99
N THR A 34 -4.72 8.45 13.88
CA THR A 34 -4.86 7.75 12.60
C THR A 34 -6.24 8.02 12.00
N SER A 35 -6.29 8.22 10.68
CA SER A 35 -7.52 8.38 9.91
C SER A 35 -7.61 7.29 8.86
N ILE A 36 -8.71 6.53 8.88
CA ILE A 36 -9.00 5.39 7.99
C ILE A 36 -10.31 5.64 7.29
N GLY A 37 -10.33 5.50 5.98
CA GLY A 37 -11.53 5.64 5.15
C GLY A 37 -12.56 4.53 5.35
N LYS A 38 -13.56 4.49 4.46
CA LYS A 38 -14.66 3.52 4.49
C LYS A 38 -14.25 2.17 3.90
N ASN A 39 -14.95 1.09 4.31
CA ASN A 39 -14.85 -0.23 3.72
C ASN A 39 -13.42 -0.81 3.68
N CYS A 40 -12.58 -0.43 4.63
CA CYS A 40 -11.26 -1.02 4.79
C CYS A 40 -11.33 -2.36 5.55
N SER A 41 -10.29 -3.18 5.40
CA SER A 41 -10.18 -4.40 6.19
C SER A 41 -8.75 -4.60 6.68
N PHE A 42 -8.61 -4.90 7.97
CA PHE A 42 -7.34 -5.21 8.61
C PHE A 42 -7.37 -6.66 9.07
N GLY A 43 -6.45 -7.46 8.55
CA GLY A 43 -6.24 -8.83 8.99
C GLY A 43 -5.78 -8.90 10.44
N GLN A 44 -5.34 -10.08 10.88
CA GLN A 44 -4.85 -10.26 12.25
C GLN A 44 -3.46 -9.65 12.44
N ASN A 45 -3.20 -9.20 13.69
CA ASN A 45 -1.86 -8.76 14.10
C ASN A 45 -1.30 -7.62 13.24
N CYS A 46 -2.15 -6.63 12.92
CA CYS A 46 -1.74 -5.42 12.22
C CYS A 46 -1.51 -4.28 13.22
N VAL A 47 -0.54 -3.41 12.92
CA VAL A 47 -0.31 -2.16 13.66
C VAL A 47 -0.40 -0.99 12.69
N VAL A 48 -1.18 0.04 13.02
CA VAL A 48 -1.34 1.23 12.16
C VAL A 48 -1.16 2.51 12.96
N GLY A 49 -0.28 3.36 12.51
CA GLY A 49 -0.10 4.68 13.06
C GLY A 49 1.13 4.82 13.97
N PRO A 50 1.22 5.93 14.75
CA PRO A 50 0.23 7.03 14.81
C PRO A 50 0.24 7.91 13.55
N LYS A 51 -0.77 8.78 13.43
CA LYS A 51 -0.89 9.84 12.39
C LYS A 51 -0.86 9.32 10.95
N VAL A 52 -1.21 8.07 10.72
CA VAL A 52 -1.36 7.51 9.36
C VAL A 52 -2.67 8.00 8.75
N ASN A 53 -2.63 8.39 7.47
CA ASN A 53 -3.81 8.68 6.67
C ASN A 53 -4.01 7.57 5.63
N MET A 54 -5.18 6.96 5.67
CA MET A 54 -5.54 5.85 4.80
C MET A 54 -6.88 6.12 4.12
N GLY A 55 -6.92 5.97 2.81
CA GLY A 55 -8.13 6.10 2.00
C GLY A 55 -9.15 4.99 2.25
N SER A 56 -10.17 4.94 1.42
CA SER A 56 -11.25 3.94 1.47
C SER A 56 -10.89 2.69 0.66
N GLY A 57 -11.51 1.55 0.99
CA GLY A 57 -11.35 0.30 0.24
C GLY A 57 -10.00 -0.39 0.44
N VAL A 58 -9.16 0.08 1.36
CA VAL A 58 -7.83 -0.48 1.61
C VAL A 58 -7.94 -1.83 2.30
N LYS A 59 -7.16 -2.80 1.78
CA LYS A 59 -7.05 -4.14 2.37
C LYS A 59 -5.65 -4.36 2.92
N VAL A 60 -5.54 -4.43 4.23
CA VAL A 60 -4.30 -4.75 4.96
C VAL A 60 -4.39 -6.21 5.40
N GLN A 61 -3.51 -7.04 4.88
CA GLN A 61 -3.46 -8.45 5.24
C GLN A 61 -2.75 -8.67 6.58
N ASN A 62 -2.71 -9.92 7.06
CA ASN A 62 -2.15 -10.25 8.37
C ASN A 62 -0.68 -9.83 8.53
N ASN A 63 -0.29 -9.49 9.75
CA ASN A 63 1.09 -9.20 10.17
C ASN A 63 1.72 -7.99 9.45
N VAL A 64 0.94 -6.96 9.16
CA VAL A 64 1.44 -5.73 8.53
C VAL A 64 1.51 -4.60 9.55
N SER A 65 2.65 -3.91 9.59
CA SER A 65 2.83 -2.68 10.36
C SER A 65 2.94 -1.48 9.43
N VAL A 66 2.01 -0.52 9.60
CA VAL A 66 2.01 0.74 8.86
C VAL A 66 2.48 1.85 9.81
N TYR A 67 3.64 2.42 9.54
CA TYR A 67 4.28 3.39 10.43
C TYR A 67 3.88 4.83 10.13
N GLU A 68 4.12 5.73 11.09
CA GLU A 68 4.04 7.18 10.89
C GLU A 68 4.86 7.60 9.66
N GLY A 69 4.28 8.46 8.82
CA GLY A 69 4.87 8.92 7.54
C GLY A 69 4.45 8.08 6.33
N VAL A 70 3.70 7.01 6.50
CA VAL A 70 3.07 6.29 5.38
C VAL A 70 1.70 6.90 5.09
N GLU A 71 1.48 7.28 3.85
CA GLU A 71 0.20 7.76 3.31
C GLU A 71 -0.33 6.75 2.29
N ILE A 72 -1.60 6.37 2.40
CA ILE A 72 -2.21 5.33 1.57
C ILE A 72 -3.48 5.88 0.95
N GLU A 73 -3.53 5.91 -0.38
CA GLU A 73 -4.73 6.31 -1.12
C GLU A 73 -5.78 5.17 -1.15
N ASN A 74 -6.88 5.39 -1.90
CA ASN A 74 -7.97 4.42 -1.98
C ASN A 74 -7.57 3.10 -2.68
N ASP A 75 -8.27 2.02 -2.32
CA ASP A 75 -8.23 0.72 -3.02
C ASP A 75 -6.84 0.06 -3.04
N VAL A 76 -5.95 0.39 -2.11
CA VAL A 76 -4.62 -0.20 -1.99
C VAL A 76 -4.70 -1.57 -1.31
N PHE A 77 -3.93 -2.53 -1.82
CA PHE A 77 -3.76 -3.86 -1.24
C PHE A 77 -2.37 -4.01 -0.62
N LEU A 78 -2.31 -4.37 0.66
CA LEU A 78 -1.07 -4.70 1.37
C LEU A 78 -1.07 -6.19 1.68
N GLY A 79 -0.21 -6.94 1.01
CA GLY A 79 -0.08 -8.39 1.14
C GLY A 79 0.41 -8.83 2.52
N PRO A 80 0.17 -10.09 2.92
CA PRO A 80 0.54 -10.57 4.25
C PRO A 80 2.04 -10.44 4.51
N SER A 81 2.37 -9.97 5.71
CA SER A 81 3.75 -9.80 6.18
C SER A 81 4.62 -8.88 5.29
N MET A 82 4.03 -8.01 4.48
CA MET A 82 4.81 -6.97 3.83
C MET A 82 5.37 -6.00 4.88
N VAL A 83 6.48 -5.35 4.56
CA VAL A 83 7.23 -4.52 5.51
C VAL A 83 7.41 -3.10 4.97
N PHE A 84 7.07 -2.11 5.79
CA PHE A 84 7.53 -0.73 5.62
C PHE A 84 8.76 -0.45 6.50
N THR A 85 9.67 0.39 6.03
CA THR A 85 10.64 1.05 6.91
C THR A 85 10.24 2.51 7.12
N ASN A 86 10.83 3.22 8.07
CA ASN A 86 10.55 4.64 8.33
C ASN A 86 11.81 5.51 8.37
N VAL A 87 12.98 4.89 8.52
CA VAL A 87 14.29 5.55 8.52
C VAL A 87 15.28 4.69 7.71
N ILE A 88 16.24 5.34 7.05
CA ILE A 88 17.19 4.65 6.15
C ILE A 88 18.31 3.93 6.92
N ASN A 89 18.80 4.55 7.98
CA ASN A 89 20.02 4.12 8.68
C ASN A 89 19.79 4.00 10.20
N PRO A 90 18.94 3.08 10.67
CA PRO A 90 18.62 2.95 12.08
C PRO A 90 19.84 2.56 12.91
N ARG A 91 19.90 3.09 14.13
CA ARG A 91 20.85 2.68 15.18
C ARG A 91 20.12 2.73 16.52
N ALA A 92 20.19 1.68 17.32
CA ALA A 92 19.47 1.58 18.59
C ALA A 92 19.84 2.72 19.56
N PHE A 93 21.07 3.16 19.56
CA PHE A 93 21.60 4.19 20.45
C PHE A 93 21.51 5.63 19.87
N ILE A 94 20.93 5.82 18.66
CA ILE A 94 20.73 7.13 18.04
C ILE A 94 19.24 7.33 17.77
N GLN A 95 18.64 8.34 18.39
CA GLN A 95 17.26 8.70 18.12
C GLN A 95 17.15 9.42 16.78
N ARG A 96 16.28 8.89 15.86
CA ARG A 96 16.12 9.41 14.49
C ARG A 96 14.66 9.69 14.13
N LYS A 97 13.84 10.02 15.11
CA LYS A 97 12.40 10.27 14.87
C LYS A 97 12.15 11.42 13.89
N GLU A 98 13.03 12.43 13.90
CA GLU A 98 12.94 13.58 12.99
C GLU A 98 13.40 13.25 11.55
N GLU A 99 13.98 12.06 11.35
CA GLU A 99 14.48 11.61 10.04
C GLU A 99 13.49 10.67 9.33
N PHE A 100 12.28 10.50 9.85
CA PHE A 100 11.27 9.65 9.21
C PHE A 100 10.93 10.18 7.82
N LYS A 101 11.01 9.31 6.81
CA LYS A 101 10.70 9.66 5.43
C LYS A 101 9.29 9.22 5.07
N LYS A 102 8.59 10.13 4.40
CA LYS A 102 7.24 9.85 3.90
C LYS A 102 7.28 8.81 2.79
N THR A 103 6.33 7.89 2.83
CA THR A 103 6.09 6.90 1.77
C THR A 103 4.66 7.04 1.30
N LEU A 104 4.44 7.15 0.00
CA LEU A 104 3.11 7.33 -0.59
C LEU A 104 2.73 6.12 -1.44
N LEU A 105 1.61 5.51 -1.11
CA LEU A 105 0.98 4.46 -1.91
C LEU A 105 -0.22 5.05 -2.64
N LYS A 106 -0.13 5.13 -3.97
CA LYS A 106 -1.19 5.68 -4.79
C LYS A 106 -2.30 4.68 -5.04
N LYS A 107 -3.45 5.21 -5.45
CA LYS A 107 -4.70 4.48 -5.66
C LYS A 107 -4.50 3.16 -6.38
N GLY A 108 -5.11 2.11 -5.85
CA GLY A 108 -5.20 0.79 -6.49
C GLY A 108 -3.90 0.01 -6.58
N CYS A 109 -2.77 0.52 -6.06
CA CYS A 109 -1.53 -0.24 -6.08
C CYS A 109 -1.61 -1.46 -5.14
N SER A 110 -0.85 -2.50 -5.48
CA SER A 110 -0.81 -3.75 -4.72
C SER A 110 0.61 -4.09 -4.33
N ILE A 111 0.81 -4.38 -3.04
CA ILE A 111 2.10 -4.82 -2.50
C ILE A 111 1.99 -6.30 -2.19
N GLY A 112 2.84 -7.12 -2.81
CA GLY A 112 2.85 -8.57 -2.63
C GLY A 112 3.32 -9.00 -1.24
N ALA A 113 3.01 -10.26 -0.89
CA ALA A 113 3.39 -10.85 0.40
C ALA A 113 4.91 -10.78 0.62
N ASN A 114 5.34 -10.50 1.86
CA ASN A 114 6.75 -10.39 2.25
C ASN A 114 7.58 -9.35 1.44
N ALA A 115 6.95 -8.48 0.66
CA ALA A 115 7.67 -7.40 0.00
C ALA A 115 8.11 -6.35 1.03
N THR A 116 9.24 -5.68 0.77
CA THR A 116 9.75 -4.60 1.59
C THR A 116 9.71 -3.28 0.83
N VAL A 117 9.07 -2.27 1.40
CA VAL A 117 9.06 -0.91 0.87
C VAL A 117 9.95 -0.04 1.73
N ILE A 118 11.10 0.37 1.20
CA ILE A 118 12.02 1.29 1.88
C ILE A 118 11.40 2.68 1.88
N CYS A 119 11.49 3.38 3.00
CA CYS A 119 10.87 4.69 3.19
C CYS A 119 11.40 5.75 2.21
N GLY A 120 10.57 6.74 1.92
CA GLY A 120 10.92 7.85 1.04
C GLY A 120 10.56 7.64 -0.42
N VAL A 121 9.74 6.63 -0.74
CA VAL A 121 9.36 6.31 -2.12
C VAL A 121 7.86 6.53 -2.35
N THR A 122 7.51 6.75 -3.61
CA THR A 122 6.13 6.75 -4.10
C THR A 122 5.88 5.49 -4.94
N ILE A 123 4.83 4.75 -4.60
CA ILE A 123 4.32 3.65 -5.43
C ILE A 123 3.19 4.21 -6.30
N GLY A 124 3.38 4.18 -7.62
CA GLY A 124 2.44 4.71 -8.59
C GLY A 124 1.09 3.98 -8.59
N GLU A 125 0.06 4.65 -9.09
CA GLU A 125 -1.29 4.09 -9.14
C GLU A 125 -1.33 2.76 -9.91
N TYR A 126 -2.11 1.80 -9.41
CA TYR A 126 -2.27 0.47 -9.99
C TYR A 126 -0.95 -0.31 -10.21
N ALA A 127 0.19 0.14 -9.67
CA ALA A 127 1.42 -0.64 -9.73
C ALA A 127 1.28 -1.94 -8.93
N LEU A 128 1.91 -3.01 -9.41
CA LEU A 128 1.95 -4.30 -8.74
C LEU A 128 3.38 -4.63 -8.33
N ILE A 129 3.57 -4.75 -7.02
CA ILE A 129 4.84 -5.19 -6.43
C ILE A 129 4.74 -6.68 -6.16
N GLY A 130 5.58 -7.46 -6.80
CA GLY A 130 5.63 -8.91 -6.62
C GLY A 130 6.05 -9.32 -5.21
N SER A 131 5.62 -10.51 -4.78
CA SER A 131 5.95 -11.04 -3.46
C SER A 131 7.47 -11.12 -3.25
N GLY A 132 7.94 -10.76 -2.05
CA GLY A 132 9.35 -10.77 -1.69
C GLY A 132 10.21 -9.68 -2.34
N ALA A 133 9.65 -8.78 -3.13
CA ALA A 133 10.40 -7.71 -3.76
C ALA A 133 10.86 -6.63 -2.76
N VAL A 134 12.00 -5.98 -3.04
CA VAL A 134 12.51 -4.87 -2.22
C VAL A 134 12.51 -3.58 -3.05
N ILE A 135 11.59 -2.69 -2.71
CA ILE A 135 11.43 -1.37 -3.35
C ILE A 135 12.29 -0.35 -2.64
N ASN A 136 13.21 0.28 -3.37
CA ASN A 136 14.15 1.29 -2.86
C ASN A 136 14.16 2.59 -3.68
N LYS A 137 13.23 2.74 -4.62
CA LYS A 137 13.02 3.93 -5.46
C LYS A 137 11.57 4.03 -5.89
N ASP A 138 11.17 5.17 -6.40
CA ASP A 138 9.82 5.41 -6.92
C ASP A 138 9.46 4.39 -8.00
N VAL A 139 8.18 4.01 -7.99
CA VAL A 139 7.59 3.05 -8.92
C VAL A 139 6.60 3.78 -9.82
N LYS A 140 6.73 3.58 -11.13
CA LYS A 140 5.82 4.16 -12.13
C LYS A 140 4.40 3.60 -11.97
N PRO A 141 3.35 4.39 -12.31
CA PRO A 141 1.99 3.86 -12.39
C PRO A 141 1.93 2.62 -13.28
N TYR A 142 1.15 1.63 -12.89
CA TYR A 142 0.93 0.37 -13.63
C TYR A 142 2.19 -0.51 -13.80
N ALA A 143 3.31 -0.19 -13.18
CA ALA A 143 4.52 -0.99 -13.31
C ALA A 143 4.41 -2.32 -12.56
N LEU A 144 4.89 -3.41 -13.17
CA LEU A 144 5.12 -4.70 -12.53
C LEU A 144 6.56 -4.77 -12.02
N MET A 145 6.73 -4.79 -10.70
CA MET A 145 8.04 -4.77 -10.04
C MET A 145 8.32 -6.10 -9.35
N VAL A 146 9.50 -6.69 -9.57
CA VAL A 146 9.93 -7.92 -8.87
C VAL A 146 11.42 -7.91 -8.55
N GLY A 147 11.81 -8.70 -7.56
CA GLY A 147 13.22 -8.99 -7.24
C GLY A 147 13.81 -8.13 -6.13
N VAL A 148 15.11 -8.36 -5.82
CA VAL A 148 15.89 -7.72 -4.76
C VAL A 148 17.25 -7.28 -5.33
N PRO A 149 17.48 -5.96 -5.56
CA PRO A 149 16.50 -4.89 -5.55
C PRO A 149 15.46 -5.05 -6.66
N ALA A 150 14.25 -4.51 -6.45
CA ALA A 150 13.19 -4.66 -7.43
C ALA A 150 13.47 -3.93 -8.73
N LYS A 151 13.11 -4.60 -9.84
CA LYS A 151 13.20 -4.05 -11.19
C LYS A 151 11.83 -4.16 -11.86
N GLN A 152 11.53 -3.22 -12.73
CA GLN A 152 10.34 -3.30 -13.57
C GLN A 152 10.56 -4.36 -14.64
N ILE A 153 9.64 -5.34 -14.71
CA ILE A 153 9.69 -6.44 -15.70
C ILE A 153 8.54 -6.36 -16.70
N GLY A 154 7.61 -5.44 -16.50
CA GLY A 154 6.44 -5.29 -17.37
C GLY A 154 5.46 -4.27 -16.82
N TRP A 155 4.22 -4.40 -17.27
CA TRP A 155 3.10 -3.56 -16.91
C TRP A 155 1.89 -4.40 -16.55
N VAL A 156 1.04 -3.87 -15.68
CA VAL A 156 -0.24 -4.48 -15.30
C VAL A 156 -1.39 -3.53 -15.61
N GLY A 157 -2.55 -4.09 -15.88
CA GLY A 157 -3.78 -3.34 -16.03
C GLY A 157 -4.45 -3.00 -14.69
N ILE A 158 -5.58 -2.30 -14.76
CA ILE A 158 -6.43 -2.02 -13.59
C ILE A 158 -6.93 -3.33 -12.96
N SER A 159 -7.13 -4.36 -13.76
CA SER A 159 -7.48 -5.72 -13.30
C SER A 159 -6.40 -6.41 -12.45
N GLY A 160 -5.14 -5.90 -12.48
CA GLY A 160 -3.98 -6.55 -11.89
C GLY A 160 -3.32 -7.62 -12.78
N ASN A 161 -3.89 -7.90 -13.94
CA ASN A 161 -3.29 -8.84 -14.90
C ASN A 161 -2.14 -8.19 -15.66
N THR A 162 -1.12 -8.97 -15.99
CA THR A 162 0.00 -8.52 -16.83
C THR A 162 -0.50 -8.16 -18.22
N LEU A 163 -0.11 -6.98 -18.71
CA LEU A 163 -0.48 -6.51 -20.05
C LEU A 163 0.45 -7.11 -21.11
N THR A 164 -0.15 -7.67 -22.15
CA THR A 164 0.55 -8.10 -23.36
C THR A 164 0.27 -7.10 -24.47
N PHE A 165 1.33 -6.46 -24.99
CA PHE A 165 1.19 -5.40 -25.99
C PHE A 165 1.30 -5.95 -27.41
N VAL A 166 0.37 -5.52 -28.27
CA VAL A 166 0.43 -5.71 -29.73
C VAL A 166 0.44 -4.31 -30.36
N ASN A 167 1.47 -3.97 -31.11
CA ASN A 167 1.65 -2.63 -31.69
C ASN A 167 1.51 -1.51 -30.63
N SER A 168 2.17 -1.67 -29.47
CA SER A 168 2.13 -0.76 -28.31
C SER A 168 0.75 -0.59 -27.65
N LYS A 169 -0.24 -1.43 -27.98
CA LYS A 169 -1.58 -1.39 -27.40
C LYS A 169 -1.90 -2.65 -26.63
N ALA A 170 -2.61 -2.51 -25.54
CA ALA A 170 -3.16 -3.60 -24.73
C ALA A 170 -4.52 -3.15 -24.16
N GLU A 171 -5.32 -4.08 -23.70
CA GLU A 171 -6.60 -3.79 -23.02
C GLU A 171 -6.89 -4.80 -21.93
N ASP A 172 -7.72 -4.39 -20.98
CA ASP A 172 -8.44 -5.26 -20.06
C ASP A 172 -9.92 -4.84 -19.99
N GLU A 173 -10.66 -5.43 -19.05
CA GLU A 173 -12.08 -5.13 -18.89
C GLU A 173 -12.37 -3.68 -18.44
N PHE A 174 -11.38 -2.98 -17.86
CA PHE A 174 -11.51 -1.64 -17.30
C PHE A 174 -10.97 -0.53 -18.18
N ALA A 175 -9.97 -0.81 -19.03
CA ALA A 175 -9.28 0.24 -19.78
C ALA A 175 -8.58 -0.27 -21.05
N ASN A 176 -8.29 0.69 -21.94
CA ASN A 176 -7.33 0.57 -23.04
C ASN A 176 -6.01 1.22 -22.61
N TYR A 177 -4.91 0.60 -23.00
CA TYR A 177 -3.55 1.02 -22.65
C TYR A 177 -2.73 1.23 -23.91
N GLU A 178 -1.98 2.32 -23.95
CA GLU A 178 -1.02 2.60 -25.01
C GLU A 178 0.36 2.86 -24.40
N LEU A 179 1.34 2.06 -24.80
CA LEU A 179 2.71 2.19 -24.34
C LEU A 179 3.45 3.27 -25.15
N ASN A 180 3.82 4.35 -24.48
CA ASN A 180 4.59 5.46 -25.03
C ASN A 180 5.96 5.52 -24.35
N ASN A 181 6.99 5.00 -25.02
CA ASN A 181 8.34 4.84 -24.46
C ASN A 181 8.32 4.07 -23.14
N GLU A 182 8.44 4.80 -22.02
CA GLU A 182 8.49 4.23 -20.67
C GLU A 182 7.29 4.60 -19.78
N SER A 183 6.16 4.93 -20.38
CA SER A 183 4.92 5.26 -19.66
C SER A 183 3.70 4.68 -20.36
N LEU A 184 2.61 4.49 -19.61
CA LEU A 184 1.31 4.11 -20.15
C LEU A 184 0.38 5.29 -20.23
N LYS A 185 -0.23 5.50 -21.40
CA LYS A 185 -1.46 6.26 -21.53
C LYS A 185 -2.63 5.29 -21.29
N VAL A 186 -3.55 5.69 -20.41
CA VAL A 186 -4.67 4.85 -19.99
C VAL A 186 -5.97 5.56 -20.29
N GLU A 187 -6.87 4.90 -21.00
CA GLU A 187 -8.22 5.38 -21.32
C GLU A 187 -9.22 4.39 -20.72
N ARG A 188 -9.94 4.82 -19.70
CA ARG A 188 -10.95 3.99 -19.01
C ARG A 188 -12.16 3.75 -19.92
N LYS A 189 -12.67 2.53 -19.89
CA LYS A 189 -13.90 2.13 -20.59
C LYS A 189 -15.14 2.61 -19.85
#